data_2bcca5482d45854a3f4ac6a6edae4995
#
_entry.id   2bcca5482d45854a3f4ac6a6edae4995
#
_cell.length_a   1.000
_cell.length_b   1.000
_cell.length_c   1.000
_cell.angle_alpha   90.00
_cell.angle_beta   90.00
_cell.angle_gamma   90.00
#
_symmetry.space_group_name_H-M   'P 1'
#
loop_
_entity.id
_entity.type
_entity.pdbx_description
1 polymer ?
#
loop_
_entity_poly.entity_id
_entity_poly.type
_entity_poly.pdbx_seq_one_letter_code
_entity_poly.pdbx_strand_id
1 'polypeptide(L)'
;MTTYKKKLIEVALPLEAINKASAREKSIRHGHPSTLHLWWARRPLAAARAVIFAQMVDDPSSYPDLFPTEKEQEKERKRLFKIIEDLVQWENTNNEAVLQAARDKIWESWRRTCAENADHPRAKELFDRDKLPAFHDPFAGGGSLPLEAQRLGLEAYASDLNPVAVLINKALIEIPPKFAGVPPVNPKSRVEGALRVWRGAEGLAEDVRYYGQWMRDEAERRIGHLYPKVKVTEEMAKNRPDLEPYVGHELKVIAWLWARTVKSPNPAFADVDVPLTSTFVLSSKPGSEAYVQPIVDGATYRFEVRTGSFQRSTALHGTKSGGSGTSFRCLVSGVPITFEYIRSEAKCGRMGVRLLAVVAEAEGRRVYLSPTPEMEHMIRDLDPVDAPDTDLPVRALGFRIQEYGMTKWKDLFSPRQLLTMMTFSDLVQKVREKVIADGQNVMTGGDAKGLLEGGLGLSAYADAIAVYCALAVDKIADYNSSLVVWSPTRNQAKSTFARQALPMVWDYAEVNPFAGAAGDIAVSVEGISRVLEKLPCAPSGHALQKDATIQSVTASKVV
;
A
#
# COMPACT_ATOMS: atom_id res chain seq x y z
N MET A 1 41.97 -28.73 16.07
CA MET A 1 40.76 -28.57 15.27
C MET A 1 39.92 -27.53 15.98
N THR A 2 39.79 -26.34 15.41
CA THR A 2 38.83 -25.33 15.92
C THR A 2 37.43 -25.92 15.77
N THR A 3 36.81 -26.25 16.87
CA THR A 3 35.41 -26.73 16.90
C THR A 3 34.52 -25.62 16.39
N TYR A 4 33.84 -25.85 15.29
CA TYR A 4 32.85 -24.94 14.72
C TYR A 4 31.73 -24.64 15.75
N LYS A 5 31.49 -23.37 16.04
CA LYS A 5 30.45 -22.91 16.96
C LYS A 5 29.11 -22.86 16.25
N LYS A 6 28.12 -23.59 16.75
CA LYS A 6 26.76 -23.61 16.18
C LYS A 6 25.98 -22.38 16.64
N LYS A 7 25.27 -21.76 15.71
CA LYS A 7 24.27 -20.74 16.02
C LYS A 7 22.94 -21.38 16.45
N LEU A 8 22.14 -20.66 17.19
CA LEU A 8 20.85 -21.16 17.68
C LEU A 8 19.96 -21.67 16.55
N ILE A 9 19.95 -20.96 15.40
CA ILE A 9 19.16 -21.33 14.20
C ILE A 9 19.55 -22.71 13.64
N GLU A 10 20.80 -23.14 13.83
CA GLU A 10 21.30 -24.42 13.31
C GLU A 10 20.86 -25.61 14.19
N VAL A 11 20.38 -25.35 15.39
CA VAL A 11 20.01 -26.39 16.36
C VAL A 11 18.49 -26.48 16.50
N ALA A 12 17.83 -25.40 16.90
CA ALA A 12 16.38 -25.41 17.09
C ALA A 12 15.78 -24.00 17.13
N LEU A 13 14.50 -23.89 16.77
CA LEU A 13 13.68 -22.68 16.82
C LEU A 13 12.29 -22.99 17.37
N PRO A 14 11.61 -22.05 18.05
CA PRO A 14 10.21 -22.18 18.46
C PRO A 14 9.26 -21.91 17.27
N LEU A 15 9.27 -22.81 16.28
CA LEU A 15 8.60 -22.65 14.98
C LEU A 15 7.09 -22.40 15.10
N GLU A 16 6.42 -23.01 16.09
CA GLU A 16 4.99 -22.82 16.28
C GLU A 16 4.66 -21.37 16.62
N ALA A 17 5.38 -20.76 17.57
CA ALA A 17 5.19 -19.36 17.95
C ALA A 17 5.49 -18.41 16.79
N ILE A 18 6.59 -18.65 16.05
CA ILE A 18 7.00 -17.86 14.89
C ILE A 18 5.92 -17.91 13.80
N ASN A 19 5.42 -19.10 13.47
CA ASN A 19 4.40 -19.29 12.44
C ASN A 19 3.07 -18.65 12.82
N LYS A 20 2.65 -18.79 14.09
CA LYS A 20 1.42 -18.17 14.61
C LYS A 20 1.49 -16.65 14.54
N ALA A 21 2.60 -16.04 14.96
CA ALA A 21 2.83 -14.59 14.88
C ALA A 21 2.86 -14.11 13.43
N SER A 22 3.55 -14.82 12.53
CA SER A 22 3.62 -14.51 11.09
C SER A 22 2.26 -14.61 10.39
N ALA A 23 1.41 -15.55 10.80
CA ALA A 23 0.05 -15.66 10.28
C ALA A 23 -0.84 -14.50 10.75
N ARG A 24 -0.73 -14.11 12.03
CA ARG A 24 -1.45 -12.96 12.60
C ARG A 24 -1.05 -11.64 11.96
N GLU A 25 0.22 -11.45 11.64
CA GLU A 25 0.76 -10.24 11.00
C GLU A 25 -0.01 -9.87 9.72
N LYS A 26 -0.48 -10.85 8.93
CA LYS A 26 -1.27 -10.62 7.71
C LYS A 26 -2.58 -9.87 7.95
N SER A 27 -3.10 -9.87 9.16
CA SER A 27 -4.35 -9.18 9.54
C SER A 27 -4.14 -7.74 9.99
N ILE A 28 -2.90 -7.31 10.24
CA ILE A 28 -2.58 -5.99 10.79
C ILE A 28 -2.71 -4.92 9.70
N ARG A 29 -3.48 -3.87 10.01
CA ARG A 29 -3.84 -2.81 9.06
C ARG A 29 -3.24 -1.44 9.38
N HIS A 30 -2.85 -1.20 10.64
CA HIS A 30 -2.37 0.10 11.09
C HIS A 30 -0.94 0.03 11.60
N GLY A 31 -0.08 0.92 11.10
CA GLY A 31 1.33 1.00 11.50
C GLY A 31 2.22 -0.14 11.00
N HIS A 32 1.71 -1.01 10.12
CA HIS A 32 2.52 -2.05 9.50
C HIS A 32 3.31 -1.47 8.32
N PRO A 33 4.62 -1.78 8.16
CA PRO A 33 5.47 -1.25 7.08
C PRO A 33 4.93 -1.46 5.66
N SER A 34 4.12 -2.51 5.42
CA SER A 34 3.43 -2.69 4.13
C SER A 34 2.46 -1.56 3.78
N THR A 35 2.16 -0.68 4.73
CA THR A 35 1.34 0.52 4.47
C THR A 35 2.09 1.57 3.66
N LEU A 36 3.42 1.59 3.68
CA LEU A 36 4.22 2.48 2.84
C LEU A 36 4.04 2.16 1.36
N HIS A 37 4.29 0.93 0.99
CA HIS A 37 4.14 0.46 -0.38
C HIS A 37 3.88 -1.05 -0.40
N LEU A 38 3.12 -1.52 -1.39
CA LEU A 38 2.86 -2.94 -1.60
C LEU A 38 4.10 -3.64 -2.19
N TRP A 39 4.47 -4.77 -1.58
CA TRP A 39 5.50 -5.66 -2.11
C TRP A 39 5.06 -7.11 -1.92
N TRP A 40 4.78 -7.84 -3.00
CA TRP A 40 4.15 -9.17 -2.92
C TRP A 40 5.02 -10.24 -2.30
N ALA A 41 6.35 -10.14 -2.47
CA ALA A 41 7.33 -11.10 -1.94
C ALA A 41 7.83 -10.74 -0.53
N ARG A 42 7.16 -9.81 0.17
CA ARG A 42 7.56 -9.41 1.52
C ARG A 42 7.55 -10.59 2.49
N ARG A 43 8.65 -10.75 3.23
CA ARG A 43 8.74 -11.73 4.31
C ARG A 43 8.03 -11.19 5.57
N PRO A 44 7.42 -12.07 6.42
CA PRO A 44 6.87 -11.64 7.70
C PRO A 44 7.95 -11.04 8.59
N LEU A 45 7.66 -9.90 9.22
CA LEU A 45 8.59 -9.23 10.14
C LEU A 45 8.89 -10.09 11.38
N ALA A 46 7.88 -10.79 11.90
CA ALA A 46 8.03 -11.72 13.00
C ALA A 46 9.07 -12.82 12.68
N ALA A 47 8.98 -13.44 11.51
CA ALA A 47 9.94 -14.43 11.06
C ALA A 47 11.34 -13.82 10.85
N ALA A 48 11.43 -12.63 10.28
CA ALA A 48 12.70 -11.93 10.07
C ALA A 48 13.42 -11.67 11.41
N ARG A 49 12.71 -11.14 12.42
CA ARG A 49 13.29 -10.93 13.76
C ARG A 49 13.79 -12.21 14.40
N ALA A 50 13.00 -13.28 14.35
CA ALA A 50 13.37 -14.57 14.91
C ALA A 50 14.62 -15.17 14.25
N VAL A 51 14.68 -15.13 12.93
CA VAL A 51 15.79 -15.67 12.14
C VAL A 51 17.07 -14.88 12.39
N ILE A 52 17.01 -13.55 12.35
CA ILE A 52 18.19 -12.71 12.58
C ILE A 52 18.70 -12.89 14.01
N PHE A 53 17.83 -12.86 15.01
CA PHE A 53 18.22 -13.12 16.40
C PHE A 53 18.91 -14.48 16.52
N ALA A 54 18.30 -15.55 16.00
CA ALA A 54 18.84 -16.90 16.14
C ALA A 54 20.12 -17.14 15.31
N GLN A 55 20.36 -16.36 14.27
CA GLN A 55 21.62 -16.35 13.51
C GLN A 55 22.73 -15.61 14.25
N MET A 56 22.38 -14.59 15.03
CA MET A 56 23.38 -13.78 15.76
C MET A 56 23.75 -14.38 17.12
N VAL A 57 22.93 -15.27 17.68
CA VAL A 57 23.14 -15.87 19.01
C VAL A 57 23.63 -17.31 18.88
N ASP A 58 24.67 -17.65 19.64
CA ASP A 58 25.22 -19.00 19.67
C ASP A 58 24.31 -19.96 20.44
N ASP A 59 24.24 -21.21 19.98
CA ASP A 59 23.56 -22.26 20.74
C ASP A 59 24.36 -22.65 22.00
N PRO A 60 23.69 -22.89 23.14
CA PRO A 60 24.38 -23.29 24.38
C PRO A 60 25.28 -24.52 24.27
N SER A 61 25.02 -25.43 23.31
CA SER A 61 25.88 -26.60 23.06
C SER A 61 27.27 -26.21 22.53
N SER A 62 27.46 -25.00 22.06
CA SER A 62 28.75 -24.47 21.63
C SER A 62 29.68 -24.11 22.79
N TYR A 63 29.17 -24.10 24.02
CA TYR A 63 29.91 -23.72 25.25
C TYR A 63 29.78 -24.77 26.35
N PRO A 64 30.40 -25.96 26.19
CA PRO A 64 30.30 -27.03 27.17
C PRO A 64 30.91 -26.64 28.53
N ASP A 65 31.82 -25.69 28.56
CA ASP A 65 32.40 -25.17 29.82
C ASP A 65 31.38 -24.37 30.64
N LEU A 66 30.41 -23.74 30.01
CA LEU A 66 29.34 -22.97 30.64
C LEU A 66 28.07 -23.82 30.85
N PHE A 67 27.82 -24.75 29.96
CA PHE A 67 26.66 -25.64 29.95
C PHE A 67 27.10 -27.09 29.74
N PRO A 68 27.68 -27.72 30.80
CA PRO A 68 28.33 -29.01 30.67
C PRO A 68 27.38 -30.17 30.42
N THR A 69 26.11 -30.04 30.78
CA THR A 69 25.12 -31.10 30.58
C THR A 69 24.04 -30.69 29.54
N GLU A 70 23.53 -31.69 28.85
CA GLU A 70 22.42 -31.49 27.89
C GLU A 70 21.21 -30.81 28.55
N LYS A 71 20.92 -31.14 29.82
CA LYS A 71 19.85 -30.53 30.61
C LYS A 71 20.06 -29.01 30.81
N GLU A 72 21.29 -28.57 31.03
CA GLU A 72 21.63 -27.15 31.19
C GLU A 72 21.56 -26.43 29.86
N GLN A 73 22.05 -27.05 28.79
CA GLN A 73 21.93 -26.53 27.42
C GLN A 73 20.45 -26.35 27.03
N GLU A 74 19.61 -27.35 27.31
CA GLU A 74 18.18 -27.26 27.04
C GLU A 74 17.50 -26.18 27.89
N LYS A 75 17.87 -26.01 29.15
CA LYS A 75 17.35 -24.95 30.02
C LYS A 75 17.67 -23.56 29.49
N GLU A 76 18.91 -23.32 29.05
CA GLU A 76 19.29 -22.02 28.47
C GLU A 76 18.64 -21.82 27.09
N ARG A 77 18.54 -22.86 26.26
CA ARG A 77 17.84 -22.81 24.99
C ARG A 77 16.37 -22.41 25.15
N LYS A 78 15.69 -22.92 26.19
CA LYS A 78 14.32 -22.50 26.52
C LYS A 78 14.23 -21.03 26.91
N ARG A 79 15.26 -20.46 27.56
CA ARG A 79 15.32 -19.02 27.86
C ARG A 79 15.47 -18.19 26.56
N LEU A 80 16.32 -18.66 25.65
CA LEU A 80 16.48 -17.99 24.33
C LEU A 80 15.19 -18.09 23.51
N PHE A 81 14.49 -19.22 23.56
CA PHE A 81 13.18 -19.38 22.92
C PHE A 81 12.14 -18.42 23.49
N LYS A 82 12.13 -18.20 24.80
CA LYS A 82 11.23 -17.23 25.42
C LYS A 82 11.47 -15.81 24.89
N ILE A 83 12.73 -15.43 24.67
CA ILE A 83 13.07 -14.15 24.03
C ILE A 83 12.50 -14.09 22.61
N ILE A 84 12.65 -15.16 21.80
CA ILE A 84 12.08 -15.21 20.45
C ILE A 84 10.55 -15.12 20.49
N GLU A 85 9.89 -15.87 21.38
CA GLU A 85 8.44 -15.86 21.55
C GLU A 85 7.90 -14.45 21.87
N ASP A 86 8.62 -13.70 22.71
CA ASP A 86 8.27 -12.32 23.03
C ASP A 86 8.57 -11.36 21.87
N LEU A 87 9.71 -11.52 21.18
CA LEU A 87 10.11 -10.73 20.02
C LEU A 87 9.12 -10.82 18.85
N VAL A 88 8.56 -12.00 18.58
CA VAL A 88 7.71 -12.19 17.41
C VAL A 88 6.31 -11.60 17.59
N GLN A 89 5.91 -11.24 18.82
CA GLN A 89 4.62 -10.61 19.05
C GLN A 89 4.58 -9.20 18.43
N TRP A 90 3.51 -8.90 17.73
CA TRP A 90 3.33 -7.58 17.10
C TRP A 90 3.34 -6.44 18.13
N GLU A 91 2.73 -6.66 19.27
CA GLU A 91 2.64 -5.69 20.37
C GLU A 91 4.02 -5.30 20.92
N ASN A 92 4.99 -6.17 20.78
CA ASN A 92 6.37 -5.96 21.24
C ASN A 92 7.29 -5.38 20.17
N THR A 93 6.78 -5.05 19.00
CA THR A 93 7.61 -4.52 17.90
C THR A 93 8.42 -3.28 18.29
N ASN A 94 7.89 -2.44 19.19
CA ASN A 94 8.55 -1.26 19.74
C ASN A 94 8.67 -1.30 21.27
N ASN A 95 8.56 -2.48 21.86
CA ASN A 95 8.75 -2.65 23.30
C ASN A 95 10.26 -2.71 23.61
N GLU A 96 10.80 -1.58 24.08
CA GLU A 96 12.25 -1.44 24.30
C GLU A 96 12.80 -2.46 25.30
N ALA A 97 12.05 -2.86 26.32
CA ALA A 97 12.50 -3.90 27.27
C ALA A 97 12.71 -5.26 26.58
N VAL A 98 11.80 -5.66 25.69
CA VAL A 98 11.90 -6.90 24.91
C VAL A 98 13.04 -6.82 23.88
N LEU A 99 13.14 -5.68 23.18
CA LEU A 99 14.19 -5.46 22.20
C LEU A 99 15.57 -5.44 22.85
N GLN A 100 15.71 -4.77 24.00
CA GLN A 100 16.97 -4.69 24.73
C GLN A 100 17.42 -6.07 25.23
N ALA A 101 16.51 -6.89 25.76
CA ALA A 101 16.84 -8.26 26.17
C ALA A 101 17.40 -9.10 25.02
N ALA A 102 16.87 -8.91 23.80
CA ALA A 102 17.39 -9.59 22.62
C ALA A 102 18.75 -9.01 22.18
N ARG A 103 18.89 -7.68 22.14
CA ARG A 103 20.16 -7.01 21.83
C ARG A 103 21.28 -7.42 22.79
N ASP A 104 20.98 -7.53 24.08
CA ASP A 104 21.96 -7.96 25.10
C ASP A 104 22.50 -9.37 24.80
N LYS A 105 21.63 -10.31 24.36
CA LYS A 105 22.07 -11.65 23.97
C LYS A 105 22.88 -11.67 22.67
N ILE A 106 22.53 -10.82 21.70
CA ILE A 106 23.33 -10.64 20.49
C ILE A 106 24.72 -10.11 20.86
N TRP A 107 24.79 -9.08 21.71
CA TRP A 107 26.07 -8.53 22.19
C TRP A 107 26.89 -9.53 23.00
N GLU A 108 26.25 -10.33 23.86
CA GLU A 108 26.92 -11.36 24.62
C GLU A 108 27.59 -12.39 23.71
N SER A 109 26.86 -12.89 22.69
CA SER A 109 27.39 -13.84 21.71
C SER A 109 28.50 -13.22 20.86
N TRP A 110 28.32 -11.97 20.39
CA TRP A 110 29.33 -11.26 19.63
C TRP A 110 30.64 -11.03 20.39
N ARG A 111 30.56 -10.61 21.65
CA ARG A 111 31.75 -10.40 22.50
C ARG A 111 32.52 -11.70 22.76
N ARG A 112 31.83 -12.83 22.86
CA ARG A 112 32.49 -14.15 22.93
C ARG A 112 33.22 -14.47 21.64
N THR A 113 32.57 -14.26 20.49
CA THR A 113 33.19 -14.43 19.18
C THR A 113 34.45 -13.55 19.03
N CYS A 114 34.41 -12.30 19.46
CA CYS A 114 35.56 -11.41 19.45
C CYS A 114 36.71 -11.92 20.33
N ALA A 115 36.40 -12.40 21.55
CA ALA A 115 37.41 -12.94 22.47
C ALA A 115 38.09 -14.20 21.90
N GLU A 116 37.32 -15.09 21.30
CA GLU A 116 37.82 -16.32 20.68
C GLU A 116 38.69 -16.09 19.45
N ASN A 117 38.54 -14.94 18.80
CA ASN A 117 39.29 -14.55 17.61
C ASN A 117 40.29 -13.40 17.85
N ALA A 118 40.67 -13.16 19.11
CA ALA A 118 41.60 -12.06 19.48
C ALA A 118 42.96 -12.15 18.78
N ASP A 119 43.45 -13.37 18.52
CA ASP A 119 44.72 -13.64 17.86
C ASP A 119 44.63 -13.68 16.32
N HIS A 120 43.43 -13.44 15.74
CA HIS A 120 43.27 -13.43 14.29
C HIS A 120 44.04 -12.25 13.68
N PRO A 121 44.80 -12.42 12.56
CA PRO A 121 45.61 -11.37 11.94
C PRO A 121 44.86 -10.07 11.62
N ARG A 122 43.55 -10.18 11.38
CA ARG A 122 42.66 -9.04 11.12
C ARG A 122 41.64 -8.82 12.24
N ALA A 123 41.99 -9.19 13.50
CA ALA A 123 41.05 -9.08 14.62
C ALA A 123 40.49 -7.68 14.80
N LYS A 124 41.34 -6.64 14.71
CA LYS A 124 40.92 -5.24 14.84
C LYS A 124 39.91 -4.78 13.79
N GLU A 125 39.91 -5.40 12.62
CA GLU A 125 39.02 -5.05 11.53
C GLU A 125 37.72 -5.86 11.56
N LEU A 126 37.80 -7.18 11.86
CA LEU A 126 36.72 -8.13 11.73
C LEU A 126 35.96 -8.38 13.04
N PHE A 127 36.64 -8.24 14.18
CA PHE A 127 36.14 -8.64 15.49
C PHE A 127 36.20 -7.47 16.48
N ASP A 128 35.60 -6.33 16.10
CA ASP A 128 35.48 -5.17 16.98
C ASP A 128 34.48 -5.45 18.09
N ARG A 129 34.96 -5.45 19.33
CA ARG A 129 34.17 -5.76 20.53
C ARG A 129 33.09 -4.72 20.81
N ASP A 130 33.27 -3.49 20.35
CA ASP A 130 32.40 -2.35 20.62
C ASP A 130 31.49 -2.01 19.42
N LYS A 131 31.55 -2.79 18.34
CA LYS A 131 30.74 -2.64 17.15
C LYS A 131 30.22 -3.99 16.68
N LEU A 132 28.88 -4.12 16.57
CA LEU A 132 28.26 -5.30 15.95
C LEU A 132 28.60 -5.34 14.45
N PRO A 133 28.67 -6.54 13.85
CA PRO A 133 28.78 -6.65 12.40
C PRO A 133 27.55 -6.07 11.75
N ALA A 134 27.75 -5.40 10.61
CA ALA A 134 26.63 -4.87 9.84
C ALA A 134 25.87 -5.99 9.11
N PHE A 135 24.56 -5.84 9.01
CA PHE A 135 23.71 -6.72 8.22
C PHE A 135 23.64 -6.25 6.76
N HIS A 136 23.76 -7.15 5.79
CA HIS A 136 23.60 -6.82 4.37
C HIS A 136 22.64 -7.77 3.68
N ASP A 137 21.61 -7.21 3.02
CA ASP A 137 20.68 -7.92 2.16
C ASP A 137 20.83 -7.44 0.71
N PRO A 138 21.44 -8.26 -0.19
CA PRO A 138 21.62 -7.90 -1.60
C PRO A 138 20.36 -8.07 -2.44
N PHE A 139 19.27 -8.62 -1.90
CA PHE A 139 17.97 -8.84 -2.53
C PHE A 139 16.84 -8.34 -1.62
N ALA A 140 16.97 -7.13 -1.12
CA ALA A 140 16.19 -6.60 0.00
C ALA A 140 14.68 -6.51 -0.28
N GLY A 141 14.26 -6.37 -1.54
CA GLY A 141 12.85 -6.33 -1.93
C GLY A 141 12.03 -5.37 -1.07
N GLY A 142 11.03 -5.87 -0.35
CA GLY A 142 10.18 -5.09 0.54
C GLY A 142 10.80 -4.69 1.88
N GLY A 143 12.09 -4.95 2.11
CA GLY A 143 12.85 -4.42 3.25
C GLY A 143 12.58 -5.08 4.61
N SER A 144 11.97 -6.26 4.66
CA SER A 144 11.63 -6.89 5.96
C SER A 144 12.86 -7.27 6.78
N LEU A 145 13.85 -7.89 6.15
CA LEU A 145 15.09 -8.32 6.83
C LEU A 145 15.95 -7.12 7.26
N PRO A 146 16.28 -6.16 6.38
CA PRO A 146 17.05 -4.98 6.79
C PRO A 146 16.39 -4.18 7.92
N LEU A 147 15.07 -4.02 7.88
CA LEU A 147 14.30 -3.31 8.90
C LEU A 147 14.41 -4.00 10.27
N GLU A 148 14.25 -5.33 10.32
CA GLU A 148 14.30 -6.06 11.57
C GLU A 148 15.73 -6.25 12.08
N ALA A 149 16.73 -6.29 11.20
CA ALA A 149 18.15 -6.21 11.58
C ALA A 149 18.46 -4.90 12.30
N GLN A 150 18.01 -3.76 11.73
CA GLN A 150 18.16 -2.44 12.35
C GLN A 150 17.43 -2.37 13.70
N ARG A 151 16.22 -2.94 13.81
CA ARG A 151 15.48 -3.03 15.07
C ARG A 151 16.24 -3.80 16.15
N LEU A 152 16.97 -4.84 15.78
CA LEU A 152 17.83 -5.62 16.66
C LEU A 152 19.21 -5.00 16.93
N GLY A 153 19.46 -3.78 16.44
CA GLY A 153 20.67 -3.02 16.74
C GLY A 153 21.81 -3.21 15.75
N LEU A 154 21.57 -3.82 14.58
CA LEU A 154 22.56 -3.99 13.53
C LEU A 154 22.48 -2.83 12.52
N GLU A 155 23.59 -2.25 12.15
CA GLU A 155 23.65 -1.35 10.98
C GLU A 155 23.20 -2.12 9.74
N ALA A 156 22.21 -1.60 8.99
CA ALA A 156 21.55 -2.33 7.92
C ALA A 156 21.92 -1.78 6.53
N TYR A 157 22.38 -2.65 5.66
CA TYR A 157 22.62 -2.36 4.25
C TYR A 157 21.66 -3.16 3.40
N ALA A 158 20.86 -2.44 2.63
CA ALA A 158 19.89 -3.02 1.69
C ALA A 158 20.31 -2.68 0.26
N SER A 159 20.27 -3.64 -0.63
CA SER A 159 20.37 -3.38 -2.07
C SER A 159 19.40 -4.21 -2.86
N ASP A 160 18.99 -3.68 -4.00
CA ASP A 160 18.12 -4.36 -4.95
C ASP A 160 18.36 -3.78 -6.34
N LEU A 161 18.07 -4.55 -7.38
CA LEU A 161 18.11 -4.07 -8.75
C LEU A 161 16.88 -3.22 -9.09
N ASN A 162 15.75 -3.51 -8.43
CA ASN A 162 14.50 -2.80 -8.65
C ASN A 162 14.49 -1.46 -7.90
N PRO A 163 14.37 -0.30 -8.60
CA PRO A 163 14.38 1.02 -7.97
C PRO A 163 13.25 1.25 -6.98
N VAL A 164 12.09 0.61 -7.16
CA VAL A 164 10.96 0.69 -6.22
C VAL A 164 11.33 0.01 -4.89
N ALA A 165 11.99 -1.15 -4.93
CA ALA A 165 12.49 -1.81 -3.74
C ALA A 165 13.51 -0.94 -3.00
N VAL A 166 14.41 -0.29 -3.72
CA VAL A 166 15.38 0.65 -3.15
C VAL A 166 14.67 1.82 -2.45
N LEU A 167 13.66 2.41 -3.08
CA LEU A 167 12.89 3.50 -2.50
C LEU A 167 12.15 3.08 -1.23
N ILE A 168 11.55 1.88 -1.23
CA ILE A 168 10.92 1.28 -0.04
C ILE A 168 11.94 1.14 1.10
N ASN A 169 13.14 0.61 0.81
CA ASN A 169 14.19 0.46 1.80
C ASN A 169 14.71 1.81 2.31
N LYS A 170 14.91 2.80 1.44
CA LYS A 170 15.23 4.17 1.88
C LYS A 170 14.20 4.71 2.88
N ALA A 171 12.94 4.57 2.57
CA ALA A 171 11.84 5.01 3.42
C ALA A 171 11.76 4.24 4.75
N LEU A 172 12.20 2.97 4.80
CA LEU A 172 12.13 2.14 6.00
C LEU A 172 13.33 2.29 6.93
N ILE A 173 14.57 2.26 6.38
CA ILE A 173 15.79 2.11 7.18
C ILE A 173 16.78 3.27 7.07
N GLU A 174 16.72 4.08 5.99
CA GLU A 174 17.70 5.15 5.77
C GLU A 174 17.20 6.52 6.24
N ILE A 175 15.99 6.91 5.82
CA ILE A 175 15.43 8.24 6.11
C ILE A 175 15.14 8.43 7.60
N PRO A 176 14.47 7.50 8.33
CA PRO A 176 14.13 7.72 9.73
C PRO A 176 15.33 7.97 10.64
N PRO A 177 16.45 7.23 10.57
CA PRO A 177 17.65 7.53 11.35
C PRO A 177 18.32 8.86 11.00
N LYS A 178 18.30 9.25 9.71
CA LYS A 178 18.92 10.51 9.26
C LYS A 178 18.28 11.74 9.88
N PHE A 179 16.97 11.68 10.10
CA PHE A 179 16.20 12.80 10.62
C PHE A 179 15.59 12.53 12.00
N ALA A 180 16.19 11.61 12.75
CA ALA A 180 15.77 11.28 14.11
C ALA A 180 15.89 12.52 15.03
N GLY A 181 14.80 12.84 15.74
CA GLY A 181 14.75 13.96 16.68
C GLY A 181 14.71 15.35 16.03
N VAL A 182 14.70 15.44 14.69
CA VAL A 182 14.58 16.72 13.98
C VAL A 182 13.16 17.27 14.19
N PRO A 183 12.99 18.52 14.68
CA PRO A 183 11.69 19.16 14.79
C PRO A 183 11.06 19.36 13.40
N PRO A 184 9.72 19.35 13.30
CA PRO A 184 9.04 19.64 12.05
C PRO A 184 9.29 21.07 11.58
N VAL A 185 9.38 21.24 10.27
CA VAL A 185 9.64 22.56 9.64
C VAL A 185 8.35 23.31 9.29
N ASN A 186 7.20 22.63 9.31
CA ASN A 186 5.93 23.24 8.96
C ASN A 186 5.55 24.39 9.92
N PRO A 187 4.89 25.45 9.43
CA PRO A 187 4.60 26.65 10.24
C PRO A 187 3.62 26.38 11.39
N LYS A 188 2.69 25.44 11.24
CA LYS A 188 1.69 25.10 12.28
C LYS A 188 2.35 24.49 13.51
N SER A 189 3.15 23.44 13.32
CA SER A 189 3.80 22.74 14.43
C SER A 189 4.84 23.59 15.14
N ARG A 190 5.43 24.59 14.48
CA ARG A 190 6.34 25.55 15.11
C ARG A 190 5.66 26.41 16.16
N VAL A 191 4.41 26.80 15.92
CA VAL A 191 3.63 27.62 16.85
C VAL A 191 3.09 26.76 18.01
N GLU A 192 2.54 25.59 17.69
CA GLU A 192 1.88 24.71 18.67
C GLU A 192 2.88 23.87 19.48
N GLY A 193 4.07 23.58 18.93
CA GLY A 193 5.04 22.63 19.47
C GLY A 193 6.37 23.21 19.96
N ALA A 194 6.46 24.52 20.22
CA ALA A 194 7.71 25.22 20.56
C ALA A 194 8.47 24.63 21.78
N LEU A 195 7.78 23.93 22.68
CA LEU A 195 8.36 23.28 23.87
C LEU A 195 8.32 21.75 23.80
N ARG A 196 7.87 21.17 22.69
CA ARG A 196 7.79 19.73 22.53
C ARG A 196 9.15 19.13 22.17
N VAL A 197 9.54 18.06 22.88
CA VAL A 197 10.69 17.25 22.52
C VAL A 197 10.23 16.20 21.50
N TRP A 198 10.77 16.28 20.30
CA TRP A 198 10.50 15.34 19.21
C TRP A 198 11.41 14.13 19.33
N ARG A 199 10.84 12.93 19.33
CA ARG A 199 11.58 11.67 19.47
C ARG A 199 11.53 10.88 18.19
N GLY A 200 12.62 10.15 17.88
CA GLY A 200 12.68 9.31 16.69
C GLY A 200 12.23 10.06 15.43
N ALA A 201 11.32 9.49 14.66
CA ALA A 201 10.79 10.09 13.43
C ALA A 201 9.47 10.88 13.62
N GLU A 202 9.13 11.28 14.85
CA GLU A 202 7.88 12.00 15.13
C GLU A 202 7.77 13.33 14.36
N GLY A 203 8.85 14.13 14.31
CA GLY A 203 8.87 15.39 13.58
C GLY A 203 8.71 15.19 12.07
N LEU A 204 9.38 14.20 11.53
CA LEU A 204 9.24 13.79 10.13
C LEU A 204 7.80 13.34 9.82
N ALA A 205 7.18 12.53 10.70
CA ALA A 205 5.81 12.07 10.54
C ALA A 205 4.80 13.23 10.58
N GLU A 206 5.04 14.22 11.42
CA GLU A 206 4.20 15.41 11.52
C GLU A 206 4.29 16.27 10.26
N ASP A 207 5.49 16.45 9.69
CA ASP A 207 5.64 17.15 8.42
C ASP A 207 5.01 16.37 7.26
N VAL A 208 5.12 15.05 7.23
CA VAL A 208 4.42 14.23 6.21
C VAL A 208 2.90 14.43 6.30
N ARG A 209 2.32 14.51 7.51
CA ARG A 209 0.89 14.83 7.69
C ARG A 209 0.54 16.22 7.17
N TYR A 210 1.29 17.21 7.58
CA TYR A 210 1.02 18.61 7.21
C TYR A 210 1.12 18.83 5.70
N TYR A 211 2.23 18.42 5.09
CA TYR A 211 2.44 18.61 3.66
C TYR A 211 1.59 17.68 2.80
N GLY A 212 1.28 16.49 3.29
CA GLY A 212 0.31 15.61 2.65
C GLY A 212 -1.10 16.16 2.65
N GLN A 213 -1.52 16.81 3.75
CA GLN A 213 -2.80 17.52 3.82
C GLN A 213 -2.81 18.73 2.87
N TRP A 214 -1.74 19.53 2.85
CA TRP A 214 -1.58 20.62 1.89
C TRP A 214 -1.68 20.15 0.44
N MET A 215 -1.02 19.04 0.12
CA MET A 215 -1.07 18.43 -1.22
C MET A 215 -2.51 18.01 -1.58
N ARG A 216 -3.26 17.44 -0.63
CA ARG A 216 -4.67 17.11 -0.81
C ARG A 216 -5.51 18.34 -1.11
N ASP A 217 -5.37 19.39 -0.29
CA ASP A 217 -6.17 20.61 -0.41
C ASP A 217 -5.88 21.34 -1.71
N GLU A 218 -4.63 21.39 -2.14
CA GLU A 218 -4.23 21.97 -3.42
C GLU A 218 -4.74 21.13 -4.61
N ALA A 219 -4.73 19.80 -4.52
CA ALA A 219 -5.34 18.93 -5.52
C ALA A 219 -6.86 19.16 -5.59
N GLU A 220 -7.55 19.22 -4.44
CA GLU A 220 -9.00 19.48 -4.40
C GLU A 220 -9.34 20.85 -5.01
N ARG A 221 -8.50 21.87 -4.79
CA ARG A 221 -8.65 23.19 -5.42
C ARG A 221 -8.53 23.12 -6.96
N ARG A 222 -7.62 22.29 -7.50
CA ARG A 222 -7.40 22.13 -8.94
C ARG A 222 -8.46 21.29 -9.62
N ILE A 223 -8.77 20.14 -9.06
CA ILE A 223 -9.59 19.10 -9.71
C ILE A 223 -10.83 18.68 -8.91
N GLY A 224 -11.12 19.32 -7.77
CA GLY A 224 -12.29 18.99 -6.93
C GLY A 224 -13.63 19.14 -7.66
N HIS A 225 -13.71 20.05 -8.67
CA HIS A 225 -14.89 20.20 -9.51
C HIS A 225 -15.23 18.94 -10.33
N LEU A 226 -14.26 18.02 -10.54
CA LEU A 226 -14.47 16.73 -11.20
C LEU A 226 -15.11 15.69 -10.27
N TYR A 227 -15.20 15.98 -8.98
CA TYR A 227 -15.71 15.10 -7.92
C TYR A 227 -16.85 15.77 -7.15
N PRO A 228 -17.96 16.17 -7.82
CA PRO A 228 -19.02 16.94 -7.19
C PRO A 228 -19.75 16.13 -6.14
N LYS A 229 -20.31 16.85 -5.19
CA LYS A 229 -21.33 16.31 -4.29
C LYS A 229 -22.63 16.08 -5.06
N VAL A 230 -23.49 15.22 -4.55
CA VAL A 230 -24.82 14.98 -5.11
C VAL A 230 -25.88 15.56 -4.18
N LYS A 231 -26.66 16.49 -4.69
CA LYS A 231 -27.85 17.01 -3.99
C LYS A 231 -28.98 16.00 -4.10
N VAL A 232 -29.49 15.52 -2.98
CA VAL A 232 -30.64 14.62 -2.96
C VAL A 232 -31.92 15.43 -3.24
N THR A 233 -32.64 15.03 -4.29
CA THR A 233 -33.88 15.68 -4.70
C THR A 233 -35.10 14.90 -4.20
N GLU A 234 -36.26 15.56 -4.16
CA GLU A 234 -37.55 14.90 -3.86
C GLU A 234 -37.85 13.73 -4.83
N GLU A 235 -37.46 13.91 -6.11
CA GLU A 235 -37.63 12.88 -7.13
C GLU A 235 -36.76 11.63 -6.82
N MET A 236 -35.51 11.81 -6.38
CA MET A 236 -34.65 10.71 -5.95
C MET A 236 -35.20 9.98 -4.73
N ALA A 237 -35.86 10.69 -3.82
CA ALA A 237 -36.45 10.11 -2.61
C ALA A 237 -37.79 9.41 -2.88
N LYS A 238 -38.43 9.67 -4.06
CA LYS A 238 -39.67 9.02 -4.42
C LYS A 238 -39.51 7.49 -4.48
N ASN A 239 -40.23 6.77 -3.65
CA ASN A 239 -40.09 5.31 -3.44
C ASN A 239 -38.76 4.88 -2.80
N ARG A 240 -38.02 5.79 -2.14
CA ARG A 240 -36.74 5.56 -1.46
C ARG A 240 -36.79 6.18 -0.06
N PRO A 241 -37.48 5.53 0.93
CA PRO A 241 -37.61 6.07 2.29
C PRO A 241 -36.27 6.31 2.98
N ASP A 242 -35.22 5.56 2.57
CA ASP A 242 -33.84 5.72 3.03
C ASP A 242 -33.21 7.05 2.60
N LEU A 243 -33.75 7.73 1.59
CA LEU A 243 -33.29 9.03 1.10
C LEU A 243 -34.10 10.23 1.67
N GLU A 244 -35.32 9.98 2.17
CA GLU A 244 -36.20 11.05 2.69
C GLU A 244 -35.49 11.99 3.70
N PRO A 245 -34.70 11.47 4.68
CA PRO A 245 -34.02 12.34 5.64
C PRO A 245 -32.98 13.29 5.00
N TYR A 246 -32.54 12.99 3.79
CA TYR A 246 -31.47 13.71 3.12
C TYR A 246 -31.95 14.62 2.00
N VAL A 247 -33.23 14.74 1.75
CA VAL A 247 -33.79 15.63 0.71
C VAL A 247 -33.32 17.06 0.95
N GLY A 248 -32.79 17.67 -0.11
CA GLY A 248 -32.19 19.02 -0.04
C GLY A 248 -30.72 19.06 0.41
N HIS A 249 -30.19 17.99 1.00
CA HIS A 249 -28.79 17.90 1.45
C HIS A 249 -27.85 17.55 0.28
N GLU A 250 -26.64 18.07 0.35
CA GLU A 250 -25.53 17.67 -0.54
C GLU A 250 -24.73 16.54 0.12
N LEU A 251 -24.75 15.37 -0.49
CA LEU A 251 -23.99 14.21 -0.04
C LEU A 251 -22.64 14.14 -0.74
N LYS A 252 -21.60 13.81 0.02
CA LYS A 252 -20.27 13.54 -0.53
C LYS A 252 -20.27 12.19 -1.24
N VAL A 253 -19.87 12.18 -2.50
CA VAL A 253 -19.72 10.94 -3.26
C VAL A 253 -18.44 10.22 -2.84
N ILE A 254 -18.55 8.91 -2.61
CA ILE A 254 -17.45 8.01 -2.27
C ILE A 254 -16.90 7.36 -3.53
N ALA A 255 -17.80 6.91 -4.42
CA ALA A 255 -17.42 6.26 -5.68
C ALA A 255 -18.56 6.29 -6.70
N TRP A 256 -18.18 6.28 -7.96
CA TRP A 256 -19.04 6.03 -9.11
C TRP A 256 -18.81 4.59 -9.55
N LEU A 257 -19.89 3.80 -9.68
CA LEU A 257 -19.82 2.40 -10.09
C LEU A 257 -20.17 2.30 -11.57
N TRP A 258 -19.20 1.90 -12.38
CA TRP A 258 -19.29 1.85 -13.83
C TRP A 258 -19.35 0.42 -14.34
N ALA A 259 -20.09 0.16 -15.41
CA ALA A 259 -19.99 -1.04 -16.23
C ALA A 259 -19.35 -0.71 -17.59
N ARG A 260 -18.45 -1.55 -18.05
CA ARG A 260 -17.99 -1.51 -19.43
C ARG A 260 -19.12 -1.93 -20.36
N THR A 261 -19.12 -1.40 -21.59
CA THR A 261 -20.17 -1.72 -22.57
C THR A 261 -19.54 -2.14 -23.90
N VAL A 262 -20.31 -2.94 -24.64
CA VAL A 262 -20.10 -3.17 -26.09
C VAL A 262 -21.43 -2.99 -26.80
N LYS A 263 -21.39 -2.70 -28.09
CA LYS A 263 -22.60 -2.63 -28.90
C LYS A 263 -23.29 -4.00 -28.96
N SER A 264 -24.62 -4.02 -29.06
CA SER A 264 -25.36 -5.27 -29.22
C SER A 264 -24.98 -5.96 -30.54
N PRO A 265 -24.71 -7.27 -30.54
CA PRO A 265 -24.47 -8.02 -31.76
C PRO A 265 -25.76 -8.26 -32.57
N ASN A 266 -26.93 -7.93 -32.03
CA ASN A 266 -28.19 -8.02 -32.77
C ASN A 266 -28.37 -6.79 -33.66
N PRO A 267 -28.46 -6.95 -35.01
CA PRO A 267 -28.57 -5.80 -35.93
C PRO A 267 -29.80 -4.89 -35.66
N ALA A 268 -30.89 -5.45 -35.12
CA ALA A 268 -32.07 -4.65 -34.75
C ALA A 268 -31.82 -3.73 -33.54
N PHE A 269 -30.76 -3.92 -32.81
CA PHE A 269 -30.37 -3.19 -31.59
C PHE A 269 -28.89 -2.77 -31.63
N ALA A 270 -28.33 -2.57 -32.82
CA ALA A 270 -26.90 -2.31 -33.00
C ALA A 270 -26.41 -1.03 -32.29
N ASP A 271 -27.29 -0.08 -32.04
CA ASP A 271 -26.96 1.18 -31.32
C ASP A 271 -26.98 1.04 -29.80
N VAL A 272 -27.49 -0.08 -29.27
CA VAL A 272 -27.58 -0.31 -27.82
C VAL A 272 -26.23 -0.63 -27.24
N ASP A 273 -25.79 0.17 -26.26
CA ASP A 273 -24.61 -0.13 -25.42
C ASP A 273 -24.97 -1.16 -24.34
N VAL A 274 -24.53 -2.40 -24.51
CA VAL A 274 -24.84 -3.48 -23.56
C VAL A 274 -23.87 -3.45 -22.40
N PRO A 275 -24.33 -3.28 -21.14
CA PRO A 275 -23.47 -3.27 -19.98
C PRO A 275 -22.98 -4.68 -19.65
N LEU A 276 -21.68 -4.81 -19.40
CA LEU A 276 -21.02 -6.03 -19.00
C LEU A 276 -20.88 -6.02 -17.48
N THR A 277 -21.77 -6.67 -16.76
CA THR A 277 -21.77 -6.68 -15.30
C THR A 277 -21.70 -8.08 -14.75
N SER A 278 -20.90 -8.27 -13.72
CA SER A 278 -20.77 -9.54 -13.00
C SER A 278 -21.89 -9.72 -11.97
N THR A 279 -22.43 -8.61 -11.45
CA THR A 279 -23.51 -8.57 -10.47
C THR A 279 -24.18 -7.20 -10.48
N PHE A 280 -25.46 -7.15 -10.14
CA PHE A 280 -26.16 -5.90 -9.86
C PHE A 280 -26.26 -5.60 -8.36
N VAL A 281 -25.69 -6.42 -7.49
CA VAL A 281 -25.70 -6.21 -6.04
C VAL A 281 -24.69 -5.13 -5.67
N LEU A 282 -25.15 -4.06 -5.02
CA LEU A 282 -24.37 -2.94 -4.53
C LEU A 282 -23.97 -3.13 -3.05
N SER A 283 -24.92 -3.67 -2.25
CA SER A 283 -24.72 -4.01 -0.85
C SER A 283 -25.48 -5.27 -0.49
N SER A 284 -24.79 -6.21 0.13
CA SER A 284 -25.40 -7.40 0.74
C SER A 284 -25.37 -7.36 2.27
N LYS A 285 -25.02 -6.20 2.85
CA LYS A 285 -24.92 -6.02 4.30
C LYS A 285 -26.33 -5.98 4.90
N PRO A 286 -26.64 -6.83 5.91
CA PRO A 286 -27.96 -6.86 6.54
C PRO A 286 -28.44 -5.49 7.00
N GLY A 287 -29.66 -5.11 6.61
CA GLY A 287 -30.28 -3.82 6.92
C GLY A 287 -29.77 -2.64 6.07
N SER A 288 -28.95 -2.91 5.06
CA SER A 288 -28.44 -1.91 4.10
C SER A 288 -28.30 -2.53 2.71
N GLU A 289 -29.17 -3.51 2.39
CA GLU A 289 -29.17 -4.17 1.10
C GLU A 289 -29.55 -3.19 0.00
N ALA A 290 -28.79 -3.21 -1.09
CA ALA A 290 -29.02 -2.36 -2.25
C ALA A 290 -28.60 -3.07 -3.54
N TYR A 291 -29.31 -2.83 -4.62
CA TYR A 291 -29.02 -3.40 -5.93
C TYR A 291 -29.46 -2.48 -7.07
N VAL A 292 -28.88 -2.68 -8.25
CA VAL A 292 -29.27 -2.02 -9.50
C VAL A 292 -30.39 -2.84 -10.16
N GLN A 293 -31.46 -2.19 -10.52
CA GLN A 293 -32.53 -2.76 -11.35
C GLN A 293 -32.47 -2.10 -12.73
N PRO A 294 -32.13 -2.86 -13.79
CA PRO A 294 -32.30 -2.39 -15.16
C PRO A 294 -33.79 -2.24 -15.51
N ILE A 295 -34.19 -1.10 -16.02
CA ILE A 295 -35.52 -0.84 -16.56
C ILE A 295 -35.39 -0.70 -18.07
N VAL A 296 -35.93 -1.67 -18.80
CA VAL A 296 -35.91 -1.69 -20.27
C VAL A 296 -37.19 -1.05 -20.80
N ASP A 297 -37.05 -0.12 -21.73
CA ASP A 297 -38.13 0.56 -22.43
C ASP A 297 -37.85 0.58 -23.93
N GLY A 298 -38.52 -0.30 -24.66
CA GLY A 298 -38.30 -0.50 -26.09
C GLY A 298 -36.84 -0.89 -26.41
N ALA A 299 -36.14 -0.06 -27.17
CA ALA A 299 -34.76 -0.24 -27.55
C ALA A 299 -33.75 0.43 -26.58
N THR A 300 -34.22 0.99 -25.47
CA THR A 300 -33.39 1.69 -24.50
C THR A 300 -33.49 1.06 -23.12
N TYR A 301 -32.60 1.43 -22.23
CA TYR A 301 -32.66 1.05 -20.83
C TYR A 301 -32.06 2.13 -19.92
N ARG A 302 -32.50 2.14 -18.66
CA ARG A 302 -31.91 2.94 -17.58
C ARG A 302 -31.68 2.08 -16.34
N PHE A 303 -30.85 2.56 -15.44
CA PHE A 303 -30.61 1.91 -14.17
C PHE A 303 -31.31 2.64 -13.04
N GLU A 304 -31.98 1.89 -12.19
CA GLU A 304 -32.56 2.37 -10.94
C GLU A 304 -31.93 1.62 -9.76
N VAL A 305 -31.56 2.34 -8.72
CA VAL A 305 -31.10 1.72 -7.46
C VAL A 305 -32.31 1.44 -6.59
N ARG A 306 -32.40 0.20 -6.11
CA ARG A 306 -33.40 -0.28 -5.17
C ARG A 306 -32.76 -0.71 -3.87
N THR A 307 -33.47 -0.52 -2.75
CA THR A 307 -33.07 -0.96 -1.41
C THR A 307 -34.00 -2.03 -0.88
N GLY A 308 -33.53 -2.84 0.09
CA GLY A 308 -34.25 -3.95 0.68
C GLY A 308 -33.88 -5.30 0.06
N SER A 309 -34.61 -6.36 0.47
CA SER A 309 -34.38 -7.73 0.03
C SER A 309 -34.57 -7.88 -1.48
N PHE A 310 -33.60 -8.43 -2.16
CA PHE A 310 -33.63 -8.68 -3.60
C PHE A 310 -33.86 -10.16 -3.91
N GLN A 311 -34.58 -10.43 -4.98
CA GLN A 311 -34.68 -11.80 -5.49
C GLN A 311 -33.29 -12.23 -6.00
N ARG A 312 -32.73 -13.23 -5.35
CA ARG A 312 -31.33 -13.65 -5.52
C ARG A 312 -30.91 -14.00 -6.95
N SER A 313 -31.86 -14.45 -7.80
CA SER A 313 -31.52 -14.96 -9.13
C SER A 313 -31.14 -13.91 -10.16
N THR A 314 -31.79 -12.75 -10.22
CA THR A 314 -31.54 -11.73 -11.24
C THR A 314 -30.45 -10.71 -10.83
N ALA A 315 -30.41 -10.29 -9.58
CA ALA A 315 -29.44 -9.33 -9.11
C ALA A 315 -28.01 -9.91 -8.96
N LEU A 316 -27.90 -11.20 -8.59
CA LEU A 316 -26.59 -11.84 -8.33
C LEU A 316 -25.72 -12.02 -9.58
N HIS A 317 -26.32 -12.23 -10.74
CA HIS A 317 -25.59 -12.61 -11.95
C HIS A 317 -25.36 -11.46 -12.95
N GLY A 318 -25.87 -10.26 -12.68
CA GLY A 318 -25.73 -9.13 -13.60
C GLY A 318 -26.24 -9.49 -15.01
N THR A 319 -25.46 -9.10 -16.02
CA THR A 319 -25.67 -9.52 -17.43
C THR A 319 -24.88 -10.78 -17.79
N LYS A 320 -24.02 -11.26 -16.88
CA LYS A 320 -23.24 -12.46 -17.12
C LYS A 320 -24.15 -13.70 -17.13
N SER A 321 -24.05 -14.54 -18.16
CA SER A 321 -24.85 -15.76 -18.23
C SER A 321 -24.41 -16.75 -17.16
N GLY A 322 -25.39 -17.34 -16.43
CA GLY A 322 -25.14 -18.41 -15.47
C GLY A 322 -24.58 -19.67 -16.17
N GLY A 323 -23.81 -20.48 -15.45
CA GLY A 323 -23.15 -21.68 -15.95
C GLY A 323 -21.65 -21.50 -16.13
N SER A 324 -21.03 -22.11 -17.14
CA SER A 324 -19.59 -22.06 -17.40
C SER A 324 -19.02 -20.66 -17.69
N GLY A 325 -19.83 -19.60 -17.61
CA GLY A 325 -19.42 -18.20 -17.60
C GLY A 325 -18.76 -17.71 -18.87
N THR A 326 -19.17 -18.24 -20.02
CA THR A 326 -18.54 -17.95 -21.32
C THR A 326 -19.18 -16.81 -22.11
N SER A 327 -20.20 -16.14 -21.59
CA SER A 327 -20.89 -15.05 -22.29
C SER A 327 -21.63 -14.10 -21.35
N PHE A 328 -21.98 -12.93 -21.89
CA PHE A 328 -22.94 -11.99 -21.32
C PHE A 328 -24.24 -12.03 -22.13
N ARG A 329 -25.30 -11.37 -21.66
CA ARG A 329 -26.57 -11.23 -22.37
C ARG A 329 -26.92 -9.77 -22.58
N CYS A 330 -27.38 -9.45 -23.76
CA CYS A 330 -27.96 -8.13 -24.03
C CYS A 330 -29.22 -7.92 -23.19
N LEU A 331 -29.31 -6.82 -22.44
CA LEU A 331 -30.47 -6.50 -21.59
C LEU A 331 -31.76 -6.32 -22.38
N VAL A 332 -31.65 -5.81 -23.61
CA VAL A 332 -32.79 -5.47 -24.46
C VAL A 332 -33.24 -6.67 -25.30
N SER A 333 -32.30 -7.31 -26.01
CA SER A 333 -32.61 -8.36 -26.97
C SER A 333 -32.48 -9.79 -26.40
N GLY A 334 -31.87 -9.97 -25.24
CA GLY A 334 -31.56 -11.29 -24.66
C GLY A 334 -30.49 -12.09 -25.41
N VAL A 335 -29.92 -11.58 -26.53
CA VAL A 335 -28.92 -12.26 -27.34
C VAL A 335 -27.63 -12.47 -26.57
N PRO A 336 -26.99 -13.65 -26.63
CA PRO A 336 -25.69 -13.89 -26.01
C PRO A 336 -24.58 -13.05 -26.66
N ILE A 337 -23.65 -12.56 -25.84
CA ILE A 337 -22.47 -11.80 -26.24
C ILE A 337 -21.23 -12.59 -25.80
N THR A 338 -20.53 -13.18 -26.75
CA THR A 338 -19.35 -14.02 -26.48
C THR A 338 -18.13 -13.18 -26.10
N PHE A 339 -17.19 -13.77 -25.36
CA PHE A 339 -15.91 -13.10 -25.06
C PHE A 339 -15.09 -12.79 -26.33
N GLU A 340 -15.24 -13.58 -27.37
CA GLU A 340 -14.60 -13.33 -28.66
C GLU A 340 -15.11 -12.01 -29.29
N TYR A 341 -16.45 -11.84 -29.32
CA TYR A 341 -17.06 -10.58 -29.77
C TYR A 341 -16.60 -9.39 -28.93
N ILE A 342 -16.60 -9.52 -27.60
CA ILE A 342 -16.16 -8.45 -26.69
C ILE A 342 -14.71 -8.08 -26.97
N ARG A 343 -13.81 -9.06 -27.17
CA ARG A 343 -12.40 -8.79 -27.49
C ARG A 343 -12.25 -8.09 -28.84
N SER A 344 -13.04 -8.47 -29.84
CA SER A 344 -13.04 -7.80 -31.13
C SER A 344 -13.47 -6.35 -31.02
N GLU A 345 -14.58 -6.07 -30.35
CA GLU A 345 -15.07 -4.71 -30.12
C GLU A 345 -14.05 -3.86 -29.36
N ALA A 346 -13.50 -4.42 -28.30
CA ALA A 346 -12.51 -3.74 -27.45
C ALA A 346 -11.21 -3.39 -28.21
N LYS A 347 -10.66 -4.34 -29.01
CA LYS A 347 -9.47 -4.09 -29.83
C LYS A 347 -9.70 -3.05 -30.93
N CYS A 348 -10.94 -2.88 -31.36
CA CYS A 348 -11.33 -1.84 -32.32
C CYS A 348 -11.66 -0.50 -31.64
N GLY A 349 -11.44 -0.35 -30.31
CA GLY A 349 -11.72 0.87 -29.57
C GLY A 349 -13.21 1.18 -29.37
N ARG A 350 -14.11 0.18 -29.54
CA ARG A 350 -15.56 0.35 -29.42
C ARG A 350 -16.13 -0.09 -28.08
N MET A 351 -15.28 -0.36 -27.08
CA MET A 351 -15.73 -0.58 -25.71
C MET A 351 -16.01 0.76 -25.04
N GLY A 352 -17.23 0.94 -24.54
CA GLY A 352 -17.68 2.11 -23.80
C GLY A 352 -17.86 1.82 -22.30
N VAL A 353 -18.50 2.77 -21.61
CA VAL A 353 -18.86 2.66 -20.20
C VAL A 353 -20.24 3.25 -19.92
N ARG A 354 -20.97 2.69 -18.96
CA ARG A 354 -22.24 3.21 -18.43
C ARG A 354 -22.19 3.26 -16.91
N LEU A 355 -22.72 4.32 -16.33
CA LEU A 355 -22.82 4.47 -14.88
C LEU A 355 -23.95 3.58 -14.33
N LEU A 356 -23.63 2.69 -13.39
CA LEU A 356 -24.58 1.78 -12.74
C LEU A 356 -25.24 2.41 -11.51
N ALA A 357 -24.44 3.07 -10.68
CA ALA A 357 -24.87 3.66 -9.43
C ALA A 357 -23.81 4.65 -8.91
N VAL A 358 -24.22 5.52 -8.01
CA VAL A 358 -23.33 6.39 -7.24
C VAL A 358 -23.41 5.99 -5.77
N VAL A 359 -22.25 5.88 -5.12
CA VAL A 359 -22.15 5.62 -3.69
C VAL A 359 -21.82 6.92 -2.98
N ALA A 360 -22.68 7.35 -2.07
CA ALA A 360 -22.49 8.55 -1.28
C ALA A 360 -22.41 8.22 0.22
N GLU A 361 -21.93 9.18 1.00
CA GLU A 361 -21.90 9.09 2.45
C GLU A 361 -22.93 10.03 3.06
N ALA A 362 -23.73 9.47 3.97
CA ALA A 362 -24.68 10.20 4.78
C ALA A 362 -24.55 9.75 6.23
N GLU A 363 -24.10 10.62 7.12
CA GLU A 363 -23.98 10.38 8.56
C GLU A 363 -23.25 9.06 8.93
N GLY A 364 -22.14 8.79 8.25
CA GLY A 364 -21.32 7.57 8.47
C GLY A 364 -21.89 6.30 7.83
N ARG A 365 -22.99 6.39 7.08
CA ARG A 365 -23.61 5.28 6.34
C ARG A 365 -23.37 5.43 4.83
N ARG A 366 -23.37 4.32 4.12
CA ARG A 366 -23.34 4.33 2.65
C ARG A 366 -24.75 4.37 2.11
N VAL A 367 -24.98 5.31 1.20
CA VAL A 367 -26.24 5.49 0.47
C VAL A 367 -25.96 5.27 -1.01
N TYR A 368 -26.84 4.58 -1.70
CA TYR A 368 -26.72 4.25 -3.12
C TYR A 368 -27.76 5.02 -3.91
N LEU A 369 -27.31 5.77 -4.93
CA LEU A 369 -28.13 6.64 -5.75
C LEU A 369 -28.19 6.11 -7.19
N SER A 370 -29.34 6.28 -7.83
CA SER A 370 -29.49 6.02 -9.28
C SER A 370 -28.64 7.01 -10.07
N PRO A 371 -28.04 6.60 -11.20
CA PRO A 371 -27.30 7.51 -12.06
C PRO A 371 -28.22 8.49 -12.75
N THR A 372 -27.68 9.68 -13.07
CA THR A 372 -28.32 10.64 -13.97
C THR A 372 -27.48 10.84 -15.23
N PRO A 373 -28.08 11.29 -16.34
CA PRO A 373 -27.31 11.57 -17.57
C PRO A 373 -26.17 12.56 -17.35
N GLU A 374 -26.36 13.58 -16.53
CA GLU A 374 -25.34 14.59 -16.20
C GLU A 374 -24.11 13.97 -15.54
N MET A 375 -24.33 13.00 -14.64
CA MET A 375 -23.23 12.29 -13.97
C MET A 375 -22.42 11.43 -14.95
N GLU A 376 -23.06 10.88 -15.99
CA GLU A 376 -22.34 10.11 -17.02
C GLU A 376 -21.55 11.02 -17.97
N HIS A 377 -22.08 12.19 -18.33
CA HIS A 377 -21.44 13.10 -19.27
C HIS A 377 -20.17 13.75 -18.71
N MET A 378 -20.10 13.94 -17.40
CA MET A 378 -19.02 14.66 -16.73
C MET A 378 -17.61 14.15 -17.04
N ILE A 379 -17.45 12.87 -17.38
CA ILE A 379 -16.13 12.26 -17.65
C ILE A 379 -15.82 12.12 -19.14
N ARG A 380 -16.80 12.33 -20.03
CA ARG A 380 -16.63 12.07 -21.47
C ARG A 380 -15.74 13.07 -22.18
N ASP A 381 -15.73 14.31 -21.70
CA ASP A 381 -15.04 15.44 -22.35
C ASP A 381 -13.64 15.68 -21.75
N LEU A 382 -13.17 14.79 -20.85
CA LEU A 382 -11.85 14.91 -20.26
C LEU A 382 -10.79 14.25 -21.17
N ASP A 383 -9.80 15.03 -21.57
CA ASP A 383 -8.64 14.56 -22.34
C ASP A 383 -7.33 14.85 -21.58
N PRO A 384 -6.76 13.85 -20.86
CA PRO A 384 -5.47 14.01 -20.17
C PRO A 384 -4.30 13.93 -21.16
N VAL A 385 -3.91 15.06 -21.74
CA VAL A 385 -2.98 15.20 -22.87
C VAL A 385 -1.57 14.66 -22.57
N ASP A 386 -1.06 14.87 -21.36
CA ASP A 386 0.36 14.56 -20.99
C ASP A 386 0.53 13.24 -20.22
N ALA A 387 -0.41 12.31 -20.36
CA ALA A 387 -0.35 11.04 -19.64
C ALA A 387 0.82 10.16 -20.12
N PRO A 388 1.54 9.46 -19.20
CA PRO A 388 2.63 8.55 -19.56
C PRO A 388 2.20 7.49 -20.57
N ASP A 389 2.92 7.38 -21.70
CA ASP A 389 2.58 6.52 -22.83
C ASP A 389 3.46 5.25 -22.88
N THR A 390 3.63 4.58 -21.74
CA THR A 390 4.44 3.36 -21.61
C THR A 390 3.60 2.09 -21.78
N ASP A 391 4.15 1.13 -22.52
CA ASP A 391 3.48 -0.13 -22.81
C ASP A 391 3.47 -1.09 -21.60
N LEU A 392 2.40 -1.87 -21.51
CA LEU A 392 2.34 -3.02 -20.60
C LEU A 392 3.25 -4.15 -21.11
N PRO A 393 3.88 -4.95 -20.23
CA PRO A 393 4.72 -6.09 -20.64
C PRO A 393 3.91 -7.09 -21.48
N VAL A 394 4.38 -7.41 -22.68
CA VAL A 394 3.66 -8.24 -23.66
C VAL A 394 3.36 -9.67 -23.15
N ARG A 395 4.21 -10.21 -22.27
CA ARG A 395 4.11 -11.58 -21.73
C ARG A 395 4.17 -11.61 -20.21
N ALA A 396 3.37 -10.79 -19.54
CA ALA A 396 3.28 -10.82 -18.09
C ALA A 396 2.30 -11.91 -17.63
N LEU A 397 2.74 -12.76 -16.69
CA LEU A 397 1.90 -13.80 -16.13
C LEU A 397 0.68 -13.19 -15.40
N GLY A 398 -0.52 -13.65 -15.75
CA GLY A 398 -1.75 -13.21 -15.14
C GLY A 398 -2.31 -11.90 -15.67
N PHE A 399 -1.68 -11.24 -16.63
CA PHE A 399 -2.24 -10.09 -17.33
C PHE A 399 -3.23 -10.57 -18.40
N ARG A 400 -4.49 -10.13 -18.29
CA ARG A 400 -5.58 -10.52 -19.20
C ARG A 400 -6.22 -9.33 -19.91
N ILE A 401 -5.93 -8.11 -19.46
CA ILE A 401 -6.53 -6.87 -19.95
C ILE A 401 -6.11 -6.54 -21.38
N GLN A 402 -4.93 -6.97 -21.82
CA GLN A 402 -4.40 -6.73 -23.17
C GLN A 402 -5.26 -7.39 -24.26
N GLU A 403 -5.93 -8.50 -23.93
CA GLU A 403 -6.90 -9.14 -24.83
C GLU A 403 -8.11 -8.26 -25.14
N TYR A 404 -8.32 -7.21 -24.30
CA TYR A 404 -9.41 -6.25 -24.40
C TYR A 404 -8.92 -4.83 -24.73
N GLY A 405 -7.79 -4.72 -25.43
CA GLY A 405 -7.28 -3.47 -25.96
C GLY A 405 -6.54 -2.56 -24.99
N MET A 406 -6.39 -2.94 -23.71
CA MET A 406 -5.59 -2.19 -22.75
C MET A 406 -4.13 -2.60 -22.87
N THR A 407 -3.35 -1.88 -23.66
CA THR A 407 -1.95 -2.21 -23.97
C THR A 407 -0.93 -1.33 -23.26
N LYS A 408 -1.37 -0.20 -22.72
CA LYS A 408 -0.54 0.79 -22.03
C LYS A 408 -0.96 0.95 -20.58
N TRP A 409 -0.05 1.40 -19.73
CA TRP A 409 -0.35 1.65 -18.31
C TRP A 409 -1.47 2.68 -18.12
N LYS A 410 -1.52 3.72 -18.94
CA LYS A 410 -2.59 4.73 -18.92
C LYS A 410 -3.97 4.15 -19.20
N ASP A 411 -4.08 3.06 -19.97
CA ASP A 411 -5.36 2.41 -20.30
C ASP A 411 -6.05 1.79 -19.07
N LEU A 412 -5.32 1.64 -17.97
CA LEU A 412 -5.87 1.13 -16.70
C LEU A 412 -6.73 2.18 -15.98
N PHE A 413 -6.71 3.43 -16.39
CA PHE A 413 -7.35 4.55 -15.72
C PHE A 413 -8.45 5.15 -16.58
N SER A 414 -9.52 5.63 -15.95
CA SER A 414 -10.45 6.54 -16.62
C SER A 414 -9.77 7.91 -16.87
N PRO A 415 -10.26 8.75 -17.78
CA PRO A 415 -9.71 10.09 -17.98
C PRO A 415 -9.63 10.91 -16.69
N ARG A 416 -10.67 10.85 -15.84
CA ARG A 416 -10.70 11.53 -14.54
C ARG A 416 -9.66 10.97 -13.57
N GLN A 417 -9.52 9.64 -13.48
CA GLN A 417 -8.51 9.00 -12.66
C GLN A 417 -7.09 9.37 -13.11
N LEU A 418 -6.86 9.38 -14.42
CA LEU A 418 -5.56 9.71 -14.99
C LEU A 418 -5.16 11.15 -14.68
N LEU A 419 -6.08 12.11 -14.89
CA LEU A 419 -5.88 13.51 -14.53
C LEU A 419 -5.59 13.68 -13.02
N THR A 420 -6.27 12.91 -12.19
CA THR A 420 -6.04 12.89 -10.75
C THR A 420 -4.63 12.41 -10.39
N MET A 421 -4.20 11.29 -10.98
CA MET A 421 -2.86 10.75 -10.74
C MET A 421 -1.77 11.71 -11.19
N MET A 422 -1.93 12.35 -12.36
CA MET A 422 -1.00 13.35 -12.86
C MET A 422 -0.95 14.57 -11.94
N THR A 423 -2.11 15.08 -11.50
CA THR A 423 -2.17 16.22 -10.56
C THR A 423 -1.42 15.94 -9.27
N PHE A 424 -1.63 14.76 -8.67
CA PHE A 424 -0.92 14.40 -7.44
C PHE A 424 0.58 14.17 -7.68
N SER A 425 0.97 13.59 -8.81
CA SER A 425 2.37 13.42 -9.19
C SER A 425 3.10 14.77 -9.29
N ASP A 426 2.51 15.76 -9.95
CA ASP A 426 3.07 17.12 -10.07
C ASP A 426 3.18 17.80 -8.69
N LEU A 427 2.20 17.57 -7.84
CA LEU A 427 2.16 18.16 -6.49
C LEU A 427 3.26 17.63 -5.57
N VAL A 428 3.81 16.44 -5.81
CA VAL A 428 4.97 15.93 -5.03
C VAL A 428 6.16 16.89 -5.14
N GLN A 429 6.47 17.39 -6.34
CA GLN A 429 7.53 18.38 -6.53
C GLN A 429 7.19 19.70 -5.84
N LYS A 430 5.93 20.13 -5.88
CA LYS A 430 5.48 21.34 -5.18
C LYS A 430 5.55 21.21 -3.65
N VAL A 431 5.31 20.02 -3.11
CA VAL A 431 5.56 19.72 -1.69
C VAL A 431 7.03 19.97 -1.36
N ARG A 432 7.95 19.42 -2.14
CA ARG A 432 9.39 19.61 -1.94
C ARG A 432 9.77 21.10 -1.90
N GLU A 433 9.30 21.88 -2.89
CA GLU A 433 9.55 23.32 -2.96
C GLU A 433 9.00 24.05 -1.72
N LYS A 434 7.80 23.67 -1.27
CA LYS A 434 7.16 24.25 -0.09
C LYS A 434 7.90 23.91 1.20
N VAL A 435 8.36 22.68 1.37
CA VAL A 435 9.18 22.26 2.54
C VAL A 435 10.45 23.11 2.61
N ILE A 436 11.12 23.33 1.47
CA ILE A 436 12.32 24.19 1.41
C ILE A 436 11.96 25.62 1.83
N ALA A 437 10.90 26.20 1.28
CA ALA A 437 10.49 27.57 1.61
C ALA A 437 10.16 27.73 3.10
N ASP A 438 9.40 26.80 3.68
CA ASP A 438 8.98 26.84 5.09
C ASP A 438 10.18 26.57 6.05
N GLY A 439 11.15 25.76 5.61
CA GLY A 439 12.28 25.31 6.40
C GLY A 439 13.50 26.23 6.41
N GLN A 440 13.61 27.23 5.50
CA GLN A 440 14.80 28.08 5.33
C GLN A 440 15.28 28.77 6.62
N ASN A 441 14.34 29.17 7.48
CA ASN A 441 14.63 29.86 8.74
C ASN A 441 14.64 28.91 9.97
N VAL A 442 14.48 27.61 9.77
CA VAL A 442 14.34 26.60 10.83
C VAL A 442 15.52 25.62 10.81
N MET A 443 15.81 25.04 9.67
CA MET A 443 16.96 24.19 9.48
C MET A 443 18.12 25.02 8.89
N THR A 444 18.74 25.86 9.71
CA THR A 444 19.84 26.74 9.30
C THR A 444 21.19 26.05 9.25
N GLY A 445 21.29 24.82 9.78
CA GLY A 445 22.47 23.97 9.75
C GLY A 445 22.36 22.85 8.72
N GLY A 446 23.47 22.27 8.35
CA GLY A 446 23.56 21.15 7.42
C GLY A 446 24.12 21.54 6.05
N ASP A 447 24.28 20.54 5.20
CA ASP A 447 24.79 20.72 3.83
C ASP A 447 23.66 21.05 2.84
N ALA A 448 24.04 21.49 1.64
CA ALA A 448 23.10 21.75 0.55
C ALA A 448 22.78 20.51 -0.31
N LYS A 449 23.34 19.34 0.04
CA LYS A 449 23.21 18.10 -0.71
C LYS A 449 21.78 17.54 -0.60
N GLY A 450 21.34 16.93 -1.68
CA GLY A 450 20.09 16.16 -1.68
C GLY A 450 20.23 14.82 -0.93
N LEU A 451 19.10 14.15 -0.72
CA LEU A 451 19.04 12.85 -0.04
C LEU A 451 19.89 11.78 -0.75
N LEU A 452 19.89 11.76 -2.08
CA LEU A 452 20.66 10.80 -2.89
C LEU A 452 22.16 11.01 -2.77
N GLU A 453 22.61 12.22 -2.49
CA GLU A 453 24.01 12.58 -2.28
C GLU A 453 24.46 12.37 -0.82
N GLY A 454 23.57 11.80 0.01
CA GLY A 454 23.84 11.55 1.42
C GLY A 454 23.67 12.77 2.32
N GLY A 455 23.02 13.84 1.83
CA GLY A 455 22.78 15.08 2.57
C GLY A 455 21.97 14.88 3.86
N LEU A 456 22.17 15.82 4.80
CA LEU A 456 21.48 15.88 6.10
C LEU A 456 20.80 17.25 6.32
N GLY A 457 20.95 18.18 5.39
CA GLY A 457 20.38 19.52 5.46
C GLY A 457 18.93 19.59 4.94
N LEU A 458 18.43 20.82 4.81
CA LEU A 458 17.05 21.10 4.41
C LEU A 458 16.67 20.49 3.03
N SER A 459 17.61 20.48 2.08
CA SER A 459 17.38 19.88 0.77
C SER A 459 17.08 18.38 0.88
N ALA A 460 17.89 17.64 1.65
CA ALA A 460 17.68 16.21 1.89
C ALA A 460 16.43 15.93 2.71
N TYR A 461 16.08 16.81 3.65
CA TYR A 461 14.83 16.70 4.42
C TYR A 461 13.60 16.89 3.52
N ALA A 462 13.65 17.87 2.62
CA ALA A 462 12.57 18.09 1.65
C ALA A 462 12.42 16.91 0.68
N ASP A 463 13.52 16.32 0.23
CA ASP A 463 13.53 15.08 -0.55
C ASP A 463 12.87 13.93 0.23
N ALA A 464 13.16 13.80 1.54
CA ALA A 464 12.57 12.77 2.39
C ALA A 464 11.04 12.92 2.50
N ILE A 465 10.53 14.13 2.74
CA ILE A 465 9.08 14.40 2.76
C ILE A 465 8.46 14.06 1.39
N ALA A 466 9.10 14.46 0.29
CA ALA A 466 8.63 14.18 -1.06
C ALA A 466 8.54 12.66 -1.33
N VAL A 467 9.49 11.85 -0.83
CA VAL A 467 9.44 10.39 -0.93
C VAL A 467 8.18 9.82 -0.28
N TYR A 468 7.83 10.24 0.93
CA TYR A 468 6.63 9.74 1.61
C TYR A 468 5.34 10.22 0.95
N CYS A 469 5.31 11.45 0.42
CA CYS A 469 4.20 11.94 -0.38
C CYS A 469 4.05 11.16 -1.70
N ALA A 470 5.14 10.82 -2.37
CA ALA A 470 5.13 9.96 -3.56
C ALA A 470 4.58 8.57 -3.25
N LEU A 471 5.00 7.95 -2.14
CA LEU A 471 4.44 6.66 -1.69
C LEU A 471 2.94 6.75 -1.37
N ALA A 472 2.44 7.91 -0.91
CA ALA A 472 1.01 8.13 -0.74
C ALA A 472 0.28 8.21 -2.08
N VAL A 473 0.89 8.81 -3.12
CA VAL A 473 0.36 8.83 -4.50
C VAL A 473 0.29 7.42 -5.07
N ASP A 474 1.35 6.62 -4.92
CA ASP A 474 1.33 5.20 -5.35
C ASP A 474 0.20 4.42 -4.67
N LYS A 475 -0.06 4.71 -3.41
CA LYS A 475 -1.12 4.05 -2.66
C LYS A 475 -2.52 4.41 -3.14
N ILE A 476 -2.76 5.65 -3.55
CA ILE A 476 -4.04 5.99 -4.17
C ILE A 476 -4.20 5.40 -5.56
N ALA A 477 -3.11 5.20 -6.33
CA ALA A 477 -3.15 4.49 -7.61
C ALA A 477 -3.72 3.06 -7.47
N ASP A 478 -3.45 2.38 -6.36
CA ASP A 478 -4.00 1.06 -6.05
C ASP A 478 -5.53 1.04 -5.90
N TYR A 479 -6.15 2.19 -5.59
CA TYR A 479 -7.60 2.37 -5.46
C TYR A 479 -8.23 3.24 -6.56
N ASN A 480 -7.44 3.85 -7.43
CA ASN A 480 -7.88 4.75 -8.49
C ASN A 480 -7.50 4.20 -9.87
N SER A 481 -8.00 3.02 -10.20
CA SER A 481 -7.92 2.46 -11.56
C SER A 481 -9.28 1.92 -12.00
N SER A 482 -9.46 1.73 -13.29
CA SER A 482 -10.64 1.08 -13.88
C SER A 482 -10.68 -0.45 -13.67
N LEU A 483 -9.80 -0.96 -12.81
CA LEU A 483 -9.77 -2.37 -12.36
C LEU A 483 -10.13 -2.52 -10.87
N VAL A 484 -10.50 -1.45 -10.20
CA VAL A 484 -10.96 -1.47 -8.81
C VAL A 484 -12.35 -2.07 -8.72
N VAL A 485 -12.51 -3.14 -7.95
CA VAL A 485 -13.80 -3.82 -7.76
C VAL A 485 -14.50 -3.28 -6.51
N TRP A 486 -15.81 -3.02 -6.61
CA TRP A 486 -16.63 -2.76 -5.44
C TRP A 486 -16.94 -4.04 -4.67
N SER A 487 -16.87 -4.00 -3.34
CA SER A 487 -17.21 -5.13 -2.46
C SER A 487 -18.59 -4.94 -1.83
N PRO A 488 -19.64 -5.65 -2.30
CA PRO A 488 -20.98 -5.53 -1.72
C PRO A 488 -21.07 -5.98 -0.26
N THR A 489 -20.20 -6.91 0.16
CA THR A 489 -20.18 -7.42 1.55
C THR A 489 -19.53 -6.46 2.53
N ARG A 490 -18.60 -5.60 2.05
CA ARG A 490 -17.86 -4.65 2.88
C ARG A 490 -18.28 -3.20 2.64
N ASN A 491 -19.06 -2.92 1.60
CA ASN A 491 -19.45 -1.58 1.14
C ASN A 491 -18.22 -0.66 0.94
N GLN A 492 -17.21 -1.19 0.25
CA GLN A 492 -15.96 -0.47 -0.03
C GLN A 492 -15.28 -0.94 -1.32
N ALA A 493 -14.47 -0.08 -1.89
CA ALA A 493 -13.56 -0.42 -2.99
C ALA A 493 -12.48 -1.41 -2.52
N LYS A 494 -12.07 -2.33 -3.41
CA LYS A 494 -10.93 -3.23 -3.22
C LYS A 494 -9.73 -2.70 -4.00
N SER A 495 -8.52 -3.00 -3.52
CA SER A 495 -7.29 -2.62 -4.20
C SER A 495 -7.10 -3.37 -5.53
N THR A 496 -6.52 -2.68 -6.51
CA THR A 496 -6.19 -3.21 -7.85
C THR A 496 -5.07 -4.24 -7.77
N PHE A 497 -4.00 -3.88 -7.08
CA PHE A 497 -2.74 -4.64 -7.06
C PHE A 497 -2.63 -5.60 -5.87
N ALA A 498 -3.78 -6.09 -5.35
CA ALA A 498 -3.80 -7.07 -4.25
C ALA A 498 -3.04 -8.39 -4.56
N ARG A 499 -2.80 -8.67 -5.83
CA ARG A 499 -2.02 -9.80 -6.34
C ARG A 499 -1.25 -9.39 -7.60
N GLN A 500 -0.21 -10.13 -7.92
CA GLN A 500 0.64 -9.90 -9.11
C GLN A 500 -0.06 -10.41 -10.39
N ALA A 501 -1.23 -9.83 -10.70
CA ALA A 501 -2.03 -10.13 -11.88
C ALA A 501 -2.97 -8.95 -12.19
N LEU A 502 -3.26 -8.73 -13.46
CA LEU A 502 -4.23 -7.75 -13.95
C LEU A 502 -5.35 -8.48 -14.71
N PRO A 503 -6.35 -9.05 -13.98
CA PRO A 503 -7.52 -9.66 -14.60
C PRO A 503 -8.43 -8.59 -15.18
N MET A 504 -9.20 -8.92 -16.22
CA MET A 504 -10.24 -8.03 -16.72
C MET A 504 -11.35 -7.84 -15.68
N VAL A 505 -11.72 -6.60 -15.46
CA VAL A 505 -12.81 -6.17 -14.58
C VAL A 505 -13.90 -5.54 -15.45
N TRP A 506 -15.12 -6.04 -15.34
CA TRP A 506 -16.26 -5.63 -16.16
C TRP A 506 -17.03 -4.47 -15.55
N ASP A 507 -17.18 -4.49 -14.24
CA ASP A 507 -17.80 -3.47 -13.43
C ASP A 507 -16.80 -2.97 -12.37
N TYR A 508 -16.51 -1.67 -12.38
CA TYR A 508 -15.48 -1.09 -11.55
C TYR A 508 -15.96 0.12 -10.74
N ALA A 509 -15.26 0.38 -9.65
CA ALA A 509 -15.52 1.53 -8.81
C ALA A 509 -14.47 2.62 -9.06
N GLU A 510 -14.92 3.78 -9.48
CA GLU A 510 -14.12 5.00 -9.59
C GLU A 510 -14.22 5.77 -8.27
N VAL A 511 -13.18 5.72 -7.47
CA VAL A 511 -13.16 6.26 -6.10
C VAL A 511 -12.92 7.76 -6.11
N ASN A 512 -13.55 8.48 -5.19
CA ASN A 512 -13.29 9.90 -4.96
C ASN A 512 -12.06 10.06 -4.03
N PRO A 513 -10.94 10.65 -4.49
CA PRO A 513 -9.72 10.80 -3.70
C PRO A 513 -9.82 11.85 -2.58
N PHE A 514 -10.97 12.51 -2.44
CA PHE A 514 -11.26 13.55 -1.44
C PHE A 514 -12.38 13.14 -0.47
N ALA A 515 -12.79 11.87 -0.48
CA ALA A 515 -13.98 11.44 0.24
C ALA A 515 -13.76 11.03 1.71
N GLY A 516 -12.53 10.95 2.19
CA GLY A 516 -12.21 10.45 3.53
C GLY A 516 -12.34 8.92 3.66
N ALA A 517 -12.37 8.20 2.54
CA ALA A 517 -12.50 6.74 2.47
C ALA A 517 -11.26 6.07 1.85
N ALA A 518 -11.31 4.76 1.63
CA ALA A 518 -10.24 4.05 0.92
C ALA A 518 -10.02 4.67 -0.46
N GLY A 519 -8.78 5.02 -0.79
CA GLY A 519 -8.40 5.76 -1.99
C GLY A 519 -8.29 7.29 -1.80
N ASP A 520 -8.61 7.82 -0.61
CA ASP A 520 -8.31 9.21 -0.26
C ASP A 520 -6.84 9.38 0.11
N ILE A 521 -6.22 10.47 -0.37
CA ILE A 521 -4.80 10.77 -0.13
C ILE A 521 -4.53 11.05 1.36
N ALA A 522 -5.43 11.72 2.07
CA ALA A 522 -5.24 12.00 3.50
C ALA A 522 -5.23 10.71 4.34
N VAL A 523 -6.07 9.73 3.98
CA VAL A 523 -6.07 8.40 4.61
C VAL A 523 -4.75 7.67 4.35
N SER A 524 -4.19 7.81 3.15
CA SER A 524 -2.90 7.22 2.78
C SER A 524 -1.74 7.88 3.52
N VAL A 525 -1.73 9.20 3.59
CA VAL A 525 -0.73 10.01 4.33
C VAL A 525 -0.75 9.68 5.82
N GLU A 526 -1.93 9.64 6.44
CA GLU A 526 -2.04 9.27 7.87
C GLU A 526 -1.55 7.84 8.12
N GLY A 527 -1.86 6.91 7.22
CA GLY A 527 -1.35 5.53 7.29
C GLY A 527 0.18 5.47 7.25
N ILE A 528 0.83 6.25 6.39
CA ILE A 528 2.28 6.36 6.26
C ILE A 528 2.90 6.98 7.52
N SER A 529 2.33 8.09 8.01
CA SER A 529 2.82 8.78 9.20
C SER A 529 2.80 7.87 10.44
N ARG A 530 1.75 7.06 10.61
CA ARG A 530 1.70 6.04 11.69
C ARG A 530 2.75 4.94 11.56
N VAL A 531 3.21 4.64 10.36
CA VAL A 531 4.35 3.72 10.18
C VAL A 531 5.63 4.42 10.62
N LEU A 532 5.86 5.65 10.15
CA LEU A 532 7.05 6.45 10.51
C LEU A 532 7.29 6.53 12.01
N GLU A 533 6.24 6.79 12.80
CA GLU A 533 6.31 6.84 14.26
C GLU A 533 6.80 5.53 14.92
N LYS A 534 6.75 4.41 14.19
CA LYS A 534 7.10 3.08 14.68
C LYS A 534 8.38 2.51 14.09
N LEU A 535 9.02 3.22 13.17
CA LEU A 535 10.26 2.76 12.57
C LEU A 535 11.44 2.98 13.53
N PRO A 536 12.43 2.07 13.54
CA PRO A 536 13.67 2.27 14.27
C PRO A 536 14.43 3.47 13.70
N CYS A 537 14.99 4.28 14.59
CA CYS A 537 15.77 5.47 14.23
C CYS A 537 17.26 5.34 14.59
N ALA A 538 17.67 4.14 14.98
CA ALA A 538 19.06 3.73 15.21
C ALA A 538 19.16 2.20 15.14
N PRO A 539 20.33 1.68 14.76
CA PRO A 539 21.47 2.34 14.11
C PRO A 539 21.13 2.82 12.69
N SER A 540 22.12 3.37 11.97
CA SER A 540 21.96 3.82 10.58
C SER A 540 21.59 2.67 9.63
N GLY A 541 20.85 3.02 8.58
CA GLY A 541 20.56 2.14 7.46
C GLY A 541 20.93 2.78 6.13
N HIS A 542 21.23 1.96 5.14
CA HIS A 542 21.65 2.38 3.81
C HIS A 542 20.94 1.56 2.75
N ALA A 543 20.38 2.21 1.73
CA ALA A 543 19.69 1.54 0.63
C ALA A 543 20.23 2.03 -0.72
N LEU A 544 20.68 1.10 -1.56
CA LEU A 544 21.33 1.39 -2.83
C LEU A 544 20.79 0.53 -3.96
N GLN A 545 20.69 1.11 -5.15
CA GLN A 545 20.41 0.33 -6.35
C GLN A 545 21.73 -0.31 -6.84
N LYS A 546 21.83 -1.64 -6.73
CA LYS A 546 23.01 -2.38 -7.13
C LYS A 546 22.64 -3.77 -7.63
N ASP A 547 23.40 -4.24 -8.60
CA ASP A 547 23.38 -5.62 -9.04
C ASP A 547 24.17 -6.49 -8.05
N ALA A 548 23.52 -7.52 -7.51
CA ALA A 548 24.13 -8.43 -6.54
C ALA A 548 25.36 -9.19 -7.09
N THR A 549 25.44 -9.38 -8.42
CA THR A 549 26.55 -10.11 -9.07
C THR A 549 27.87 -9.34 -9.10
N ILE A 550 27.81 -8.01 -9.00
CA ILE A 550 28.98 -7.12 -9.07
C ILE A 550 29.24 -6.36 -7.77
N GLN A 551 28.56 -6.72 -6.68
CA GLN A 551 28.77 -6.09 -5.39
C GLN A 551 30.05 -6.58 -4.73
N SER A 552 30.93 -5.64 -4.35
CA SER A 552 31.99 -5.92 -3.40
C SER A 552 31.49 -5.62 -2.00
N VAL A 553 31.42 -6.63 -1.14
CA VAL A 553 31.12 -6.46 0.28
C VAL A 553 32.44 -6.23 1.01
N THR A 554 32.56 -5.12 1.74
CA THR A 554 33.73 -4.91 2.60
C THR A 554 33.75 -5.92 3.74
N ALA A 555 34.95 -6.32 4.17
CA ALA A 555 35.18 -7.45 5.06
C ALA A 555 34.52 -7.37 6.47
N SER A 556 33.94 -6.24 6.84
CA SER A 556 33.28 -6.03 8.14
C SER A 556 31.74 -6.17 8.09
N LYS A 557 31.19 -6.80 7.06
CA LYS A 557 29.74 -6.98 6.88
C LYS A 557 29.36 -8.45 6.83
N VAL A 558 28.33 -8.81 7.60
CA VAL A 558 27.67 -10.11 7.52
C VAL A 558 26.60 -10.04 6.41
N VAL A 559 26.63 -11.01 5.53
CA VAL A 559 25.65 -11.17 4.43
C VAL A 559 24.56 -12.15 4.86
#